data_9c19d88e246be913ddfa438f2863b09c
#
_entry.id   9c19d88e246be913ddfa438f2863b09c
#
_cell.length_a   1.000
_cell.length_b   1.000
_cell.length_c   1.000
_cell.angle_alpha   90.00
_cell.angle_beta   90.00
_cell.angle_gamma   90.00
#
_symmetry.space_group_name_H-M   'P 1'
#
loop_
_entity.id
_entity.type
_entity.pdbx_description
1 polymer ?
#
loop_
_entity_poly.entity_id
_entity_poly.type
_entity_poly.pdbx_seq_one_letter_code
_entity_poly.pdbx_strand_id
1 'polypeptide(L)'
;MCSLESFKIDLKGLKEDVTVLEYNLDDSFFKAMDSAEVNGGVVQVSVSIRKATGYFELHLHLRGTVAVPCNLCLDDMEQPVEADHRLVAKFGAENSEEDDVVTVDEDEGILNLSWLVYELIVLAIPIRHVHAPGKCNAAMMHALEEHSTDRSSDEESNQSIDPRWEKLKNLKV
;
A
#
# COMPACT_ATOMS: atom_id res chain seq x y z
N MET A 1 16.33 12.96 9.62
CA MET A 1 15.14 12.54 10.39
C MET A 1 13.95 13.14 9.69
N CYS A 2 13.18 12.30 8.96
CA CYS A 2 11.91 12.75 8.41
C CYS A 2 10.96 12.96 9.60
N SER A 3 10.57 14.19 9.86
CA SER A 3 9.59 14.49 10.89
C SER A 3 8.22 14.31 10.30
N LEU A 4 7.39 13.42 10.85
CA LEU A 4 5.96 13.26 10.44
C LEU A 4 5.20 14.59 10.58
N GLU A 5 5.73 15.55 11.31
CA GLU A 5 5.19 16.91 11.41
C GLU A 5 5.15 17.65 10.07
N SER A 6 6.05 17.32 9.11
CA SER A 6 6.03 17.94 7.79
C SER A 6 4.81 17.55 6.94
N PHE A 7 4.12 16.46 7.30
CA PHE A 7 2.89 16.00 6.65
C PHE A 7 1.62 16.62 7.23
N LYS A 8 1.74 17.46 8.25
CA LYS A 8 0.64 18.22 8.80
C LYS A 8 0.45 19.51 8.01
N ILE A 9 -0.70 19.64 7.38
CA ILE A 9 -1.06 20.75 6.52
C ILE A 9 -2.12 21.60 7.20
N ASP A 10 -1.83 22.88 7.42
CA ASP A 10 -2.82 23.86 7.89
C ASP A 10 -3.69 24.30 6.70
N LEU A 11 -4.88 23.70 6.59
CA LEU A 11 -5.84 24.00 5.52
C LEU A 11 -6.41 25.41 5.62
N LYS A 12 -6.51 25.97 6.84
CA LYS A 12 -6.97 27.34 7.07
C LYS A 12 -5.95 28.38 6.61
N GLY A 13 -4.66 28.05 6.74
CA GLY A 13 -3.55 28.91 6.38
C GLY A 13 -3.29 28.99 4.88
N LEU A 14 -3.93 28.15 4.05
CA LEU A 14 -3.74 28.17 2.61
C LEU A 14 -4.32 29.44 1.98
N LYS A 15 -3.43 30.26 1.38
CA LYS A 15 -3.77 31.56 0.77
C LYS A 15 -4.08 31.46 -0.70
N GLU A 16 -3.50 30.48 -1.38
CA GLU A 16 -3.60 30.28 -2.83
C GLU A 16 -4.76 29.34 -3.15
N ASP A 17 -5.38 29.53 -4.33
CA ASP A 17 -6.45 28.67 -4.82
C ASP A 17 -5.94 27.25 -5.11
N VAL A 18 -4.67 27.12 -5.50
CA VAL A 18 -3.97 25.85 -5.71
C VAL A 18 -2.61 25.88 -5.03
N THR A 19 -2.36 24.95 -4.15
CA THR A 19 -1.07 24.75 -3.47
C THR A 19 -0.50 23.39 -3.86
N VAL A 20 0.79 23.35 -4.25
CA VAL A 20 1.48 22.09 -4.53
C VAL A 20 2.57 21.87 -3.50
N LEU A 21 2.56 20.70 -2.88
CA LEU A 21 3.56 20.28 -1.88
C LEU A 21 4.27 19.04 -2.42
N GLU A 22 5.58 18.99 -2.24
CA GLU A 22 6.41 17.85 -2.65
C GLU A 22 7.13 17.27 -1.44
N TYR A 23 7.07 15.94 -1.32
CA TYR A 23 7.73 15.20 -0.26
C TYR A 23 8.64 14.13 -0.87
N ASN A 24 9.80 13.95 -0.26
CA ASN A 24 10.70 12.85 -0.57
C ASN A 24 10.76 11.95 0.66
N LEU A 25 10.17 10.76 0.55
CA LEU A 25 10.17 9.75 1.60
C LEU A 25 11.45 8.95 1.51
N ASP A 26 12.03 8.67 2.65
CA ASP A 26 13.20 7.83 2.82
C ASP A 26 12.95 6.75 3.89
N ASP A 27 13.94 5.93 4.17
CA ASP A 27 13.84 4.89 5.20
C ASP A 27 13.42 5.42 6.59
N SER A 28 13.67 6.69 6.89
CA SER A 28 13.29 7.28 8.18
C SER A 28 11.79 7.49 8.30
N PHE A 29 11.10 7.73 7.17
CA PHE A 29 9.64 7.80 7.12
C PHE A 29 9.03 6.43 7.41
N PHE A 30 9.46 5.39 6.71
CA PHE A 30 8.92 4.02 6.89
C PHE A 30 9.18 3.49 8.29
N LYS A 31 10.36 3.75 8.86
CA LYS A 31 10.65 3.41 10.26
C LYS A 31 9.78 4.15 11.27
N ALA A 32 9.39 5.40 10.97
CA ALA A 32 8.51 6.17 11.84
C ALA A 32 7.05 5.69 11.78
N MET A 33 6.63 5.05 10.65
CA MET A 33 5.32 4.42 10.52
C MET A 33 5.22 3.08 11.27
N ASP A 34 6.37 2.47 11.64
CA ASP A 34 6.49 1.23 12.43
C ASP A 34 5.62 0.07 11.89
N SER A 35 5.59 -0.10 10.57
CA SER A 35 4.85 -1.16 9.91
C SER A 35 5.77 -2.26 9.39
N ALA A 36 5.29 -3.50 9.45
CA ALA A 36 6.03 -4.68 9.01
C ALA A 36 5.95 -4.92 7.48
N GLU A 37 5.15 -4.15 6.75
CA GLU A 37 4.88 -4.40 5.32
C GLU A 37 5.94 -3.78 4.41
N VAL A 38 6.50 -2.62 4.83
CA VAL A 38 7.51 -1.88 4.08
C VAL A 38 8.71 -1.62 4.97
N ASN A 39 9.86 -2.21 4.63
CA ASN A 39 11.09 -2.10 5.42
C ASN A 39 11.88 -0.81 5.15
N GLY A 40 11.59 -0.12 4.05
CA GLY A 40 12.25 1.11 3.64
C GLY A 40 11.96 1.47 2.18
N GLY A 41 12.68 2.45 1.65
CA GLY A 41 12.55 2.83 0.26
C GLY A 41 12.74 4.31 -0.01
N VAL A 42 12.58 4.68 -1.27
CA VAL A 42 12.61 6.06 -1.73
C VAL A 42 11.38 6.32 -2.59
N VAL A 43 10.48 7.18 -2.11
CA VAL A 43 9.23 7.52 -2.81
C VAL A 43 9.08 9.04 -2.87
N GLN A 44 8.82 9.55 -4.06
CA GLN A 44 8.45 10.95 -4.28
C GLN A 44 6.93 11.06 -4.24
N VAL A 45 6.43 12.03 -3.51
CA VAL A 45 5.00 12.30 -3.37
C VAL A 45 4.74 13.76 -3.71
N SER A 46 3.84 14.00 -4.65
CA SER A 46 3.34 15.32 -4.99
C SER A 46 1.88 15.43 -4.57
N VAL A 47 1.56 16.44 -3.79
CA VAL A 47 0.19 16.72 -3.32
C VAL A 47 -0.26 18.06 -3.85
N SER A 48 -1.26 18.06 -4.71
CA SER A 48 -1.90 19.28 -5.20
C SER A 48 -3.21 19.49 -4.45
N ILE A 49 -3.34 20.62 -3.78
CA ILE A 49 -4.52 20.99 -2.99
C ILE A 49 -5.22 22.16 -3.68
N ARG A 50 -6.46 21.95 -4.08
CA ARG A 50 -7.31 23.00 -4.66
C ARG A 50 -8.42 23.38 -3.68
N LYS A 51 -8.48 24.66 -3.35
CA LYS A 51 -9.53 25.21 -2.49
C LYS A 51 -10.81 25.42 -3.28
N ALA A 52 -11.91 24.84 -2.80
CA ALA A 52 -13.25 25.02 -3.30
C ALA A 52 -14.17 25.60 -2.24
N THR A 53 -15.41 25.94 -2.60
CA THR A 53 -16.38 26.48 -1.65
C THR A 53 -16.84 25.41 -0.68
N GLY A 54 -16.32 25.43 0.55
CA GLY A 54 -16.69 24.52 1.63
C GLY A 54 -15.90 23.19 1.70
N TYR A 55 -14.95 22.98 0.79
CA TYR A 55 -14.08 21.79 0.80
C TYR A 55 -12.76 22.03 0.05
N PHE A 56 -11.83 21.09 0.20
CA PHE A 56 -10.56 21.07 -0.51
C PHE A 56 -10.47 19.78 -1.34
N GLU A 57 -10.06 19.91 -2.59
CA GLU A 57 -9.76 18.76 -3.43
C GLU A 57 -8.26 18.51 -3.39
N LEU A 58 -7.87 17.29 -3.02
CA LEU A 58 -6.49 16.87 -2.97
C LEU A 58 -6.23 15.83 -4.05
N HIS A 59 -5.17 16.04 -4.81
CA HIS A 59 -4.62 15.07 -5.73
C HIS A 59 -3.25 14.65 -5.23
N LEU A 60 -3.10 13.38 -4.91
CA LEU A 60 -1.84 12.77 -4.53
C LEU A 60 -1.32 11.96 -5.72
N HIS A 61 -0.09 12.21 -6.08
CA HIS A 61 0.67 11.39 -7.02
C HIS A 61 1.92 10.90 -6.32
N LEU A 62 2.14 9.60 -6.30
CA LEU A 62 3.33 9.02 -5.71
C LEU A 62 4.03 8.09 -6.70
N ARG A 63 5.37 8.11 -6.67
CA ARG A 63 6.20 7.24 -7.50
C ARG A 63 7.53 6.96 -6.81
N GLY A 64 7.95 5.69 -6.83
CA GLY A 64 9.23 5.33 -6.24
C GLY A 64 9.48 3.84 -6.19
N THR A 65 10.34 3.44 -5.26
CA THR A 65 10.69 2.05 -5.01
C THR A 65 10.70 1.83 -3.51
N VAL A 66 10.08 0.75 -3.08
CA VAL A 66 10.03 0.32 -1.67
C VAL A 66 10.69 -1.04 -1.49
N ALA A 67 11.26 -1.25 -0.31
CA ALA A 67 11.80 -2.54 0.11
C ALA A 67 10.72 -3.32 0.83
N VAL A 68 10.35 -4.48 0.27
CA VAL A 68 9.31 -5.36 0.80
C VAL A 68 9.81 -6.79 0.86
N PRO A 69 9.32 -7.64 1.79
CA PRO A 69 9.71 -9.04 1.83
C PRO A 69 9.13 -9.80 0.63
N CYS A 70 9.95 -10.58 -0.04
CA CYS A 70 9.52 -11.44 -1.15
C CYS A 70 8.52 -12.50 -0.66
N ASN A 71 7.39 -12.70 -1.36
CA ASN A 71 6.37 -13.68 -0.97
C ASN A 71 6.85 -15.16 -1.03
N LEU A 72 8.01 -15.45 -1.64
CA LEU A 72 8.56 -16.80 -1.71
C LEU A 72 9.69 -17.04 -0.73
N CYS A 73 10.71 -16.19 -0.73
CA CYS A 73 11.91 -16.43 0.05
C CYS A 73 12.05 -15.56 1.31
N LEU A 74 11.14 -14.62 1.51
CA LEU A 74 11.07 -13.67 2.62
C LEU A 74 12.26 -12.70 2.73
N ASP A 75 13.24 -12.80 1.84
CA ASP A 75 14.30 -11.79 1.74
C ASP A 75 13.74 -10.51 1.12
N ASP A 76 14.30 -9.36 1.52
CA ASP A 76 13.89 -8.07 0.99
C ASP A 76 14.12 -7.95 -0.52
N MET A 77 13.16 -7.33 -1.19
CA MET A 77 13.25 -7.00 -2.61
C MET A 77 12.80 -5.57 -2.86
N GLU A 78 13.32 -4.99 -3.92
CA GLU A 78 12.89 -3.69 -4.41
C GLU A 78 11.62 -3.84 -5.26
N GLN A 79 10.55 -3.16 -4.84
CA GLN A 79 9.27 -3.15 -5.55
C GLN A 79 8.98 -1.72 -6.02
N PRO A 80 8.88 -1.47 -7.34
CA PRO A 80 8.42 -0.18 -7.84
C PRO A 80 6.95 0.02 -7.49
N VAL A 81 6.61 1.24 -7.08
CA VAL A 81 5.25 1.67 -6.74
C VAL A 81 4.93 2.98 -7.45
N GLU A 82 3.72 3.08 -7.96
CA GLU A 82 3.16 4.29 -8.55
C GLU A 82 1.67 4.31 -8.30
N ALA A 83 1.15 5.41 -7.76
CA ALA A 83 -0.28 5.57 -7.53
C ALA A 83 -0.70 7.02 -7.70
N ASP A 84 -1.93 7.20 -8.17
CA ASP A 84 -2.65 8.45 -8.22
C ASP A 84 -3.92 8.30 -7.40
N HIS A 85 -4.15 9.24 -6.48
CA HIS A 85 -5.34 9.23 -5.65
C HIS A 85 -5.95 10.61 -5.54
N ARG A 86 -7.28 10.67 -5.45
CA ARG A 86 -8.04 11.90 -5.26
C ARG A 86 -8.90 11.77 -4.04
N LEU A 87 -8.83 12.76 -3.19
CA LEU A 87 -9.67 12.83 -2.01
C LEU A 87 -10.21 14.24 -1.80
N VAL A 88 -11.24 14.34 -1.01
CA VAL A 88 -11.86 15.59 -0.61
C VAL A 88 -11.69 15.77 0.89
N ALA A 89 -11.12 16.91 1.30
CA ALA A 89 -11.08 17.29 2.70
C ALA A 89 -12.15 18.35 2.98
N LYS A 90 -12.89 18.17 4.05
CA LYS A 90 -13.92 19.12 4.54
C LYS A 90 -13.74 19.36 6.02
N PHE A 91 -14.19 20.50 6.52
CA PHE A 91 -14.26 20.76 7.95
C PHE A 91 -15.49 20.10 8.58
N GLY A 92 -15.32 19.63 9.82
CA GLY A 92 -16.39 19.04 10.62
C GLY A 92 -16.08 19.11 12.11
N ALA A 93 -16.94 18.49 12.92
CA ALA A 93 -16.82 18.54 14.37
C ALA A 93 -15.68 17.64 14.93
N GLU A 94 -15.31 16.60 14.20
CA GLU A 94 -14.29 15.63 14.59
C GLU A 94 -13.53 15.14 13.35
N ASN A 95 -12.29 14.72 13.52
CA ASN A 95 -11.53 14.10 12.47
C ASN A 95 -12.12 12.72 12.12
N SER A 96 -12.42 12.50 10.85
CA SER A 96 -12.87 11.20 10.35
C SER A 96 -12.41 10.99 8.91
N GLU A 97 -12.33 9.74 8.52
CA GLU A 97 -11.96 9.32 7.17
C GLU A 97 -12.99 8.28 6.70
N GLU A 98 -13.66 8.59 5.59
CA GLU A 98 -14.66 7.71 4.97
C GLU A 98 -14.44 7.71 3.46
N ASP A 99 -14.01 6.57 2.91
CA ASP A 99 -13.66 6.42 1.50
C ASP A 99 -12.69 7.52 1.04
N ASP A 100 -13.12 8.33 0.06
CA ASP A 100 -12.32 9.44 -0.50
C ASP A 100 -12.58 10.79 0.20
N VAL A 101 -13.23 10.79 1.36
CA VAL A 101 -13.57 12.01 2.10
C VAL A 101 -12.93 12.01 3.48
N VAL A 102 -12.06 12.99 3.71
CA VAL A 102 -11.44 13.23 5.00
C VAL A 102 -12.12 14.43 5.67
N THR A 103 -12.63 14.23 6.88
CA THR A 103 -13.16 15.31 7.70
C THR A 103 -12.06 15.77 8.65
N VAL A 104 -11.80 17.06 8.66
CA VAL A 104 -10.79 17.70 9.50
C VAL A 104 -11.49 18.53 10.56
N ASP A 105 -11.07 18.39 11.81
CA ASP A 105 -11.58 19.19 12.91
C ASP A 105 -11.50 20.68 12.56
N GLU A 106 -12.64 21.38 12.65
CA GLU A 106 -12.72 22.79 12.31
C GLU A 106 -11.90 23.67 13.26
N ASP A 107 -11.75 23.30 14.52
CA ASP A 107 -10.98 24.10 15.48
C ASP A 107 -9.48 24.04 15.19
N GLU A 108 -8.93 22.88 14.90
CA GLU A 108 -7.53 22.67 14.57
C GLU A 108 -7.20 23.09 13.13
N GLY A 109 -8.00 22.67 12.18
CA GLY A 109 -7.80 22.93 10.73
C GLY A 109 -6.59 22.22 10.14
N ILE A 110 -6.03 21.20 10.83
CA ILE A 110 -4.80 20.50 10.46
C ILE A 110 -5.13 19.14 9.85
N LEU A 111 -4.75 18.95 8.59
CA LEU A 111 -4.82 17.67 7.90
C LEU A 111 -3.47 16.95 8.01
N ASN A 112 -3.46 15.74 8.56
CA ASN A 112 -2.28 14.88 8.62
C ASN A 112 -2.31 13.85 7.48
N LEU A 113 -1.39 13.97 6.53
CA LEU A 113 -1.28 13.09 5.36
C LEU A 113 -0.36 11.89 5.56
N SER A 114 0.36 11.79 6.68
CA SER A 114 1.41 10.76 6.82
C SER A 114 0.87 9.34 6.69
N TRP A 115 -0.24 9.05 7.36
CA TRP A 115 -0.89 7.74 7.30
C TRP A 115 -1.47 7.46 5.92
N LEU A 116 -2.20 8.41 5.37
CA LEU A 116 -2.81 8.28 4.04
C LEU A 116 -1.78 8.01 2.94
N VAL A 117 -0.66 8.74 2.96
CA VAL A 117 0.44 8.53 2.01
C VAL A 117 1.03 7.11 2.17
N TYR A 118 1.23 6.67 3.41
CA TYR A 118 1.71 5.32 3.68
C TYR A 118 0.74 4.25 3.15
N GLU A 119 -0.56 4.39 3.43
CA GLU A 119 -1.61 3.49 2.97
C GLU A 119 -1.64 3.38 1.44
N LEU A 120 -1.56 4.51 0.73
CA LEU A 120 -1.50 4.52 -0.73
C LEU A 120 -0.27 3.79 -1.28
N ILE A 121 0.87 3.90 -0.60
CA ILE A 121 2.08 3.15 -0.97
C ILE A 121 1.84 1.65 -0.81
N VAL A 122 1.27 1.21 0.31
CA VAL A 122 0.98 -0.20 0.58
C VAL A 122 -0.03 -0.76 -0.42
N LEU A 123 -1.09 -0.01 -0.73
CA LEU A 123 -2.09 -0.40 -1.72
C LEU A 123 -1.53 -0.48 -3.16
N ALA A 124 -0.47 0.28 -3.46
CA ALA A 124 0.21 0.21 -4.75
C ALA A 124 1.13 -1.02 -4.90
N ILE A 125 1.42 -1.75 -3.82
CA ILE A 125 2.21 -2.98 -3.85
C ILE A 125 1.35 -4.11 -4.44
N PRO A 126 1.82 -4.83 -5.48
CA PRO A 126 1.08 -5.99 -6.00
C PRO A 126 0.88 -7.05 -4.92
N ILE A 127 -0.30 -7.68 -4.87
CA ILE A 127 -0.63 -8.76 -3.93
C ILE A 127 0.42 -9.87 -3.95
N ARG A 128 0.97 -10.17 -5.14
CA ARG A 128 2.07 -11.12 -5.29
C ARG A 128 3.30 -10.39 -5.83
N HIS A 129 4.29 -10.24 -4.98
CA HIS A 129 5.59 -9.68 -5.32
C HIS A 129 6.68 -10.69 -4.98
N VAL A 130 7.47 -11.04 -5.97
CA VAL A 130 8.51 -12.06 -5.88
C VAL A 130 9.74 -11.61 -6.67
N HIS A 131 10.92 -12.06 -6.26
CA HIS A 131 12.13 -11.83 -7.02
C HIS A 131 12.00 -12.35 -8.46
N ALA A 132 12.76 -11.77 -9.36
CA ALA A 132 12.89 -12.31 -10.72
C ALA A 132 13.32 -13.80 -10.68
N PRO A 133 12.93 -14.61 -11.67
CA PRO A 133 13.26 -16.03 -11.70
C PRO A 133 14.75 -16.31 -11.43
N GLY A 134 15.02 -17.20 -10.47
CA GLY A 134 16.37 -17.58 -10.05
C GLY A 134 17.08 -16.58 -9.13
N LYS A 135 16.40 -15.53 -8.65
CA LYS A 135 16.95 -14.53 -7.71
C LYS A 135 16.52 -14.73 -6.26
N CYS A 136 15.57 -15.61 -6.01
CA CYS A 136 15.19 -15.99 -4.64
C CYS A 136 16.32 -16.71 -3.90
N ASN A 137 16.31 -16.62 -2.59
CA ASN A 137 17.23 -17.33 -1.71
C ASN A 137 17.16 -18.84 -1.95
N ALA A 138 18.28 -19.44 -2.35
CA ALA A 138 18.33 -20.83 -2.76
C ALA A 138 18.00 -21.81 -1.60
N ALA A 139 18.40 -21.49 -0.39
CA ALA A 139 18.11 -22.33 0.79
C ALA A 139 16.60 -22.36 1.09
N MET A 140 15.94 -21.19 1.00
CA MET A 140 14.49 -21.10 1.20
C MET A 140 13.73 -21.80 0.09
N MET A 141 14.17 -21.66 -1.18
CA MET A 141 13.53 -22.32 -2.31
C MET A 141 13.65 -23.85 -2.18
N HIS A 142 14.81 -24.38 -1.73
CA HIS A 142 14.98 -25.80 -1.46
C HIS A 142 14.02 -26.29 -0.37
N ALA A 143 13.90 -25.53 0.73
CA ALA A 143 12.96 -25.86 1.80
C ALA A 143 11.49 -25.86 1.32
N LEU A 144 11.13 -24.91 0.45
CA LEU A 144 9.79 -24.86 -0.15
C LEU A 144 9.53 -26.09 -1.05
N GLU A 145 10.50 -26.50 -1.88
CA GLU A 145 10.40 -27.69 -2.72
C GLU A 145 10.27 -28.96 -1.89
N GLU A 146 11.05 -29.10 -0.81
CA GLU A 146 11.01 -30.27 0.08
C GLU A 146 9.64 -30.42 0.80
N HIS A 147 9.01 -29.30 1.13
CA HIS A 147 7.72 -29.28 1.85
C HIS A 147 6.51 -29.00 0.93
N SER A 148 6.73 -28.70 -0.35
CA SER A 148 5.64 -28.55 -1.31
C SER A 148 5.04 -29.93 -1.62
N THR A 149 3.74 -30.07 -1.44
CA THR A 149 3.00 -31.21 -2.01
C THR A 149 2.82 -30.95 -3.49
N ASP A 150 3.88 -31.21 -4.28
CA ASP A 150 3.78 -31.21 -5.72
C ASP A 150 2.90 -32.42 -6.11
N ARG A 151 1.65 -32.15 -6.37
CA ARG A 151 0.81 -33.09 -7.13
C ARG A 151 1.28 -32.95 -8.57
N SER A 152 2.40 -33.60 -8.89
CA SER A 152 2.75 -33.87 -10.27
C SER A 152 1.50 -34.50 -10.90
N SER A 153 1.02 -33.85 -11.96
CA SER A 153 -0.12 -34.29 -12.78
C SER A 153 0.10 -35.65 -13.49
N ASP A 154 1.21 -36.33 -13.21
CA ASP A 154 1.61 -37.60 -13.81
C ASP A 154 1.28 -38.85 -12.99
N GLU A 155 0.82 -38.68 -11.75
CA GLU A 155 0.14 -39.80 -11.08
C GLU A 155 -1.37 -39.57 -11.22
N GLU A 156 -1.96 -40.15 -12.23
CA GLU A 156 -3.36 -40.64 -12.19
C GLU A 156 -3.47 -41.59 -11.00
N SER A 157 -3.30 -41.03 -9.81
CA SER A 157 -3.55 -41.77 -8.59
C SER A 157 -5.05 -41.97 -8.52
N ASN A 158 -5.41 -43.21 -8.57
CA ASN A 158 -6.71 -43.81 -8.26
C ASN A 158 -7.10 -43.47 -6.80
N GLN A 159 -6.98 -42.17 -6.42
CA GLN A 159 -7.48 -41.68 -5.14
C GLN A 159 -8.99 -41.60 -5.24
N SER A 160 -9.65 -42.51 -4.54
CA SER A 160 -11.08 -42.46 -4.32
C SER A 160 -11.47 -41.05 -3.85
N ILE A 161 -12.24 -40.35 -4.65
CA ILE A 161 -12.75 -39.02 -4.30
C ILE A 161 -13.52 -39.17 -3.00
N ASP A 162 -13.26 -38.29 -2.04
CA ASP A 162 -14.02 -38.24 -0.79
C ASP A 162 -15.52 -38.25 -1.11
N PRO A 163 -16.30 -39.19 -0.57
CA PRO A 163 -17.73 -39.34 -0.88
C PRO A 163 -18.54 -38.06 -0.68
N ARG A 164 -18.06 -37.14 0.17
CA ARG A 164 -18.70 -35.84 0.39
C ARG A 164 -18.67 -34.93 -0.86
N TRP A 165 -17.68 -35.10 -1.74
CA TRP A 165 -17.50 -34.31 -2.95
C TRP A 165 -18.06 -34.97 -4.22
N GLU A 166 -18.54 -36.20 -4.15
CA GLU A 166 -19.03 -36.97 -5.29
C GLU A 166 -20.16 -36.25 -6.04
N LYS A 167 -21.01 -35.53 -5.32
CA LYS A 167 -22.13 -34.75 -5.91
C LYS A 167 -21.66 -33.60 -6.78
N LEU A 168 -20.44 -33.10 -6.59
CA LEU A 168 -19.88 -32.00 -7.38
C LEU A 168 -19.41 -32.42 -8.79
N LYS A 169 -19.16 -33.71 -9.02
CA LYS A 169 -18.83 -34.26 -10.34
C LYS A 169 -19.88 -33.98 -11.41
N ASN A 170 -21.14 -33.84 -11.00
CA ASN A 170 -22.29 -33.71 -11.90
C ASN A 170 -22.68 -32.24 -12.15
N LEU A 171 -21.96 -31.27 -11.57
CA LEU A 171 -22.17 -29.86 -11.88
C LEU A 171 -21.56 -29.54 -13.25
N LYS A 172 -22.45 -29.31 -14.22
CA LYS A 172 -22.06 -28.73 -15.52
C LYS A 172 -21.92 -27.23 -15.35
N VAL A 173 -20.71 -26.72 -15.57
CA VAL A 173 -20.42 -25.29 -15.72
C VAL A 173 -20.79 -24.87 -17.13
#